data_d598e24bc0211b452879709302ded914
#
_entry.id   d598e24bc0211b452879709302ded914
#
_cell.length_a   1.000
_cell.length_b   1.000
_cell.length_c   1.000
_cell.angle_alpha   90.00
_cell.angle_beta   90.00
_cell.angle_gamma   90.00
#
_symmetry.space_group_name_H-M   'P 1'
#
loop_
_entity.id
_entity.type
_entity.pdbx_description
1 polymer ?
#
loop_
_entity_poly.entity_id
_entity_poly.type
_entity_poly.pdbx_seq_one_letter_code
_entity_poly.pdbx_strand_id
1 'polypeptide(L)'
;MKAVAAVLVLLPCLALAQERDFSQVEVRATPVAGNIHLLQGAGGNMAVSVGPDGVLLVDDDFAPVIDKVRAALKTLSKQKLVYVLNTHVHSDHTGGNAVLGREATLVAHDAVRARMSKPRVRRGETLPPAPEHARPVLTFQQGLSLWFNGEEVRMTHLPSGHTDGDSAVLFVGSNVLHLGDQFFTDRFPVIDLEAGGSVEGYVRNAEGVLASLPSGVRIIPGHGALAGREDLERFVAMLRETTALVRRKKVAGLTLDQVKAEGLPEQYRSFGEGHVKTEKWLEVVYTGLGLVGQGKRP
;
A
#
# COMPACT_ATOMS: atom_id res chain seq x y z
N MET A 1 23.22 -40.50 -51.30
CA MET A 1 23.37 -39.89 -49.99
C MET A 1 22.10 -39.06 -49.77
N LYS A 2 21.18 -39.50 -48.89
CA LYS A 2 19.94 -38.78 -48.59
C LYS A 2 20.16 -38.01 -47.29
N ALA A 3 20.09 -36.67 -47.33
CA ALA A 3 20.17 -35.81 -46.17
C ALA A 3 18.83 -35.84 -45.42
N VAL A 4 18.85 -36.22 -44.15
CA VAL A 4 17.71 -36.16 -43.25
C VAL A 4 17.79 -34.76 -42.55
N ALA A 5 16.81 -33.92 -42.84
CA ALA A 5 16.65 -32.65 -42.13
C ALA A 5 15.93 -32.91 -40.82
N ALA A 6 16.60 -32.66 -39.71
CA ALA A 6 15.99 -32.70 -38.37
C ALA A 6 15.22 -31.37 -38.15
N VAL A 7 13.91 -31.49 -38.04
CA VAL A 7 13.04 -30.36 -37.64
C VAL A 7 13.06 -30.25 -36.10
N LEU A 8 13.71 -29.20 -35.61
CA LEU A 8 13.71 -28.86 -34.18
C LEU A 8 12.39 -28.18 -33.83
N VAL A 9 11.48 -28.93 -33.20
CA VAL A 9 10.21 -28.38 -32.68
C VAL A 9 10.54 -27.65 -31.35
N LEU A 10 10.60 -26.33 -31.38
CA LEU A 10 10.63 -25.49 -30.21
C LEU A 10 9.23 -25.47 -29.57
N LEU A 11 9.05 -26.23 -28.50
CA LEU A 11 7.88 -26.13 -27.63
C LEU A 11 7.95 -24.82 -26.87
N PRO A 12 6.92 -23.96 -26.93
CA PRO A 12 6.88 -22.76 -26.08
C PRO A 12 6.75 -23.19 -24.63
N CYS A 13 7.73 -22.85 -23.81
CA CYS A 13 7.66 -22.99 -22.36
C CYS A 13 6.64 -21.98 -21.85
N LEU A 14 5.37 -22.39 -21.72
CA LEU A 14 4.35 -21.63 -21.00
C LEU A 14 4.77 -21.62 -19.53
N ALA A 15 5.39 -20.52 -19.10
CA ALA A 15 5.57 -20.25 -17.70
C ALA A 15 4.17 -20.02 -17.08
N LEU A 16 3.59 -21.08 -16.52
CA LEU A 16 2.41 -21.00 -15.69
C LEU A 16 2.77 -20.07 -14.52
N ALA A 17 2.20 -18.87 -14.51
CA ALA A 17 2.26 -17.99 -13.34
C ALA A 17 1.64 -18.79 -12.18
N GLN A 18 2.46 -19.17 -11.22
CA GLN A 18 2.01 -19.91 -10.04
C GLN A 18 0.98 -19.04 -9.32
N GLU A 19 -0.28 -19.44 -9.34
CA GLU A 19 -1.32 -18.79 -8.56
C GLU A 19 -0.94 -18.85 -7.08
N ARG A 20 -1.05 -17.73 -6.39
CA ARG A 20 -0.75 -17.65 -4.95
C ARG A 20 -1.76 -18.54 -4.21
N ASP A 21 -1.28 -19.55 -3.48
CA ASP A 21 -2.12 -20.40 -2.64
C ASP A 21 -2.50 -19.65 -1.35
N PHE A 22 -3.78 -19.36 -1.19
CA PHE A 22 -4.36 -18.71 -0.03
C PHE A 22 -4.92 -19.71 1.00
N SER A 23 -4.88 -21.02 0.73
CA SER A 23 -5.49 -22.03 1.58
C SER A 23 -4.84 -22.06 2.98
N GLN A 24 -3.53 -21.89 3.04
CA GLN A 24 -2.74 -21.92 4.28
C GLN A 24 -2.63 -20.57 4.98
N VAL A 25 -3.21 -19.52 4.44
CA VAL A 25 -3.17 -18.19 5.07
C VAL A 25 -3.97 -18.22 6.36
N GLU A 26 -3.39 -17.74 7.44
CA GLU A 26 -4.06 -17.45 8.72
C GLU A 26 -4.21 -15.93 8.86
N VAL A 27 -5.39 -15.49 9.30
CA VAL A 27 -5.60 -14.09 9.70
C VAL A 27 -5.45 -13.99 11.20
N ARG A 28 -4.43 -13.25 11.64
CA ARG A 28 -4.09 -13.10 13.06
C ARG A 28 -4.45 -11.71 13.53
N ALA A 29 -5.10 -11.63 14.70
CA ALA A 29 -5.45 -10.40 15.39
C ALA A 29 -4.51 -10.16 16.56
N THR A 30 -3.94 -8.94 16.64
CA THR A 30 -3.06 -8.52 17.73
C THR A 30 -3.58 -7.19 18.31
N PRO A 31 -3.80 -7.08 19.64
CA PRO A 31 -4.18 -5.81 20.26
C PRO A 31 -3.09 -4.75 20.05
N VAL A 32 -3.50 -3.51 19.75
CA VAL A 32 -2.58 -2.38 19.54
C VAL A 32 -2.67 -1.36 20.68
N ALA A 33 -3.83 -0.72 20.81
CA ALA A 33 -4.15 0.21 21.89
C ALA A 33 -5.67 0.42 21.97
N GLY A 34 -6.20 0.65 23.17
CA GLY A 34 -7.63 0.84 23.36
C GLY A 34 -8.44 -0.32 22.78
N ASN A 35 -9.37 -0.01 21.92
CA ASN A 35 -10.21 -0.96 21.19
C ASN A 35 -9.72 -1.27 19.76
N ILE A 36 -8.47 -0.91 19.45
CA ILE A 36 -7.87 -1.09 18.13
C ILE A 36 -7.01 -2.35 18.10
N HIS A 37 -7.20 -3.15 17.05
CA HIS A 37 -6.43 -4.36 16.77
C HIS A 37 -5.80 -4.27 15.38
N LEU A 38 -4.59 -4.82 15.25
CA LEU A 38 -3.95 -5.11 13.98
C LEU A 38 -4.38 -6.50 13.51
N LEU A 39 -4.91 -6.62 12.28
CA LEU A 39 -5.11 -7.89 11.61
C LEU A 39 -4.07 -8.06 10.52
N GLN A 40 -3.46 -9.24 10.47
CA GLN A 40 -2.48 -9.60 9.44
C GLN A 40 -2.91 -10.88 8.74
N GLY A 41 -2.98 -10.82 7.41
CA GLY A 41 -3.38 -11.92 6.53
C GLY A 41 -2.35 -12.16 5.42
N ALA A 42 -2.82 -12.16 4.18
CA ALA A 42 -2.00 -12.41 2.99
C ALA A 42 -1.56 -11.12 2.28
N GLY A 43 -2.32 -10.05 2.44
CA GLY A 43 -2.12 -8.75 1.80
C GLY A 43 -1.54 -7.71 2.74
N GLY A 44 -2.08 -6.50 2.65
CA GLY A 44 -1.74 -5.42 3.55
C GLY A 44 -2.23 -5.65 4.98
N ASN A 45 -1.59 -4.97 5.91
CA ASN A 45 -2.08 -4.89 7.28
C ASN A 45 -3.45 -4.20 7.33
N MET A 46 -4.31 -4.68 8.20
CA MET A 46 -5.64 -4.12 8.46
C MET A 46 -5.71 -3.60 9.89
N ALA A 47 -6.46 -2.51 10.14
CA ALA A 47 -6.81 -2.11 11.50
C ALA A 47 -8.28 -2.37 11.76
N VAL A 48 -8.61 -2.76 13.00
CA VAL A 48 -9.98 -3.01 13.43
C VAL A 48 -10.27 -2.22 14.70
N SER A 49 -11.35 -1.43 14.67
CA SER A 49 -11.97 -0.85 15.87
C SER A 49 -13.22 -1.64 16.23
N VAL A 50 -13.30 -2.09 17.49
CA VAL A 50 -14.45 -2.83 18.02
C VAL A 50 -15.07 -2.10 19.21
N GLY A 51 -16.40 -2.00 19.24
CA GLY A 51 -17.08 -1.30 20.33
C GLY A 51 -18.61 -1.31 20.18
N PRO A 52 -19.32 -0.46 20.96
CA PRO A 52 -20.79 -0.47 20.99
C PRO A 52 -21.42 -0.09 19.67
N ASP A 53 -20.78 0.75 18.84
CA ASP A 53 -21.34 1.21 17.55
C ASP A 53 -21.17 0.14 16.46
N GLY A 54 -20.35 -0.89 16.70
CA GLY A 54 -20.08 -1.95 15.74
C GLY A 54 -18.59 -2.20 15.51
N VAL A 55 -18.29 -2.76 14.35
CA VAL A 55 -16.92 -3.00 13.86
C VAL A 55 -16.62 -2.03 12.72
N LEU A 56 -15.46 -1.39 12.77
CA LEU A 56 -14.86 -0.62 11.68
C LEU A 56 -13.57 -1.30 11.29
N LEU A 57 -13.40 -1.54 9.99
CA LEU A 57 -12.22 -2.14 9.39
C LEU A 57 -11.48 -1.13 8.51
N VAL A 58 -10.16 -1.03 8.62
CA VAL A 58 -9.30 -0.29 7.68
C VAL A 58 -8.59 -1.30 6.82
N ASP A 59 -8.81 -1.24 5.52
CA ASP A 59 -8.43 -2.19 4.47
C ASP A 59 -9.02 -3.60 4.68
N ASP A 60 -8.98 -4.46 3.66
CA ASP A 60 -9.72 -5.72 3.72
C ASP A 60 -9.02 -6.89 3.00
N ASP A 61 -7.69 -6.78 2.79
CA ASP A 61 -6.86 -7.84 2.24
C ASP A 61 -7.30 -8.28 0.81
N PHE A 62 -6.88 -9.44 0.37
CA PHE A 62 -7.27 -10.05 -0.91
C PHE A 62 -8.62 -10.77 -0.83
N ALA A 63 -9.38 -10.75 -1.92
CA ALA A 63 -10.67 -11.43 -2.02
C ALA A 63 -10.66 -12.91 -1.54
N PRO A 64 -9.67 -13.77 -1.87
CA PRO A 64 -9.69 -15.18 -1.44
C PRO A 64 -9.57 -15.39 0.07
N VAL A 65 -9.13 -14.39 0.85
CA VAL A 65 -8.98 -14.56 2.32
C VAL A 65 -10.10 -13.91 3.12
N ILE A 66 -11.10 -13.30 2.46
CA ILE A 66 -12.13 -12.52 3.13
C ILE A 66 -12.94 -13.31 4.16
N ASP A 67 -13.21 -14.58 3.93
CA ASP A 67 -13.92 -15.41 4.91
C ASP A 67 -13.07 -15.65 6.17
N LYS A 68 -11.75 -15.69 6.02
CA LYS A 68 -10.81 -15.79 7.15
C LYS A 68 -10.75 -14.45 7.92
N VAL A 69 -10.79 -13.31 7.20
CA VAL A 69 -10.92 -11.97 7.82
C VAL A 69 -12.22 -11.89 8.62
N ARG A 70 -13.35 -12.28 8.03
CA ARG A 70 -14.65 -12.34 8.74
C ARG A 70 -14.63 -13.24 9.99
N ALA A 71 -13.96 -14.40 9.90
CA ALA A 71 -13.81 -15.28 11.03
C ALA A 71 -12.99 -14.61 12.15
N ALA A 72 -11.89 -13.93 11.81
CA ALA A 72 -11.09 -13.18 12.77
C ALA A 72 -11.89 -12.03 13.41
N LEU A 73 -12.66 -11.26 12.64
CA LEU A 73 -13.53 -10.20 13.17
C LEU A 73 -14.54 -10.76 14.19
N LYS A 74 -15.15 -11.92 13.92
CA LYS A 74 -16.10 -12.57 14.83
C LYS A 74 -15.48 -13.03 16.16
N THR A 75 -14.17 -13.27 16.19
CA THR A 75 -13.47 -13.55 17.47
C THR A 75 -13.30 -12.29 18.32
N LEU A 76 -13.23 -11.11 17.70
CA LEU A 76 -13.05 -9.83 18.38
C LEU A 76 -14.37 -9.23 18.84
N SER A 77 -15.44 -9.39 18.04
CA SER A 77 -16.74 -8.79 18.36
C SER A 77 -17.90 -9.59 17.74
N LYS A 78 -19.04 -9.58 18.45
CA LYS A 78 -20.34 -10.08 17.92
C LYS A 78 -21.13 -9.00 17.17
N GLN A 79 -20.64 -7.77 17.21
CA GLN A 79 -21.27 -6.64 16.51
C GLN A 79 -21.09 -6.74 15.00
N LYS A 80 -21.94 -6.02 14.27
CA LYS A 80 -21.86 -5.97 12.80
C LYS A 80 -20.68 -5.15 12.33
N LEU A 81 -20.11 -5.52 11.19
CA LEU A 81 -19.24 -4.64 10.41
C LEU A 81 -20.07 -3.50 9.85
N VAL A 82 -19.72 -2.25 10.16
CA VAL A 82 -20.45 -1.04 9.77
C VAL A 82 -19.71 -0.28 8.68
N TYR A 83 -18.38 -0.13 8.85
CA TYR A 83 -17.54 0.62 7.93
C TYR A 83 -16.32 -0.20 7.49
N VAL A 84 -15.96 -0.04 6.21
CA VAL A 84 -14.64 -0.40 5.67
C VAL A 84 -14.03 0.87 5.09
N LEU A 85 -12.88 1.27 5.62
CA LEU A 85 -12.11 2.43 5.17
C LEU A 85 -10.96 1.92 4.32
N ASN A 86 -10.90 2.26 3.03
CA ASN A 86 -9.74 1.86 2.21
C ASN A 86 -8.71 2.97 2.18
N THR A 87 -7.45 2.62 2.47
CA THR A 87 -6.33 3.56 2.44
C THR A 87 -5.94 3.94 1.02
N HIS A 88 -6.02 3.00 0.05
CA HIS A 88 -5.71 3.22 -1.36
C HIS A 88 -6.33 2.12 -2.25
N VAL A 89 -6.02 2.11 -3.54
CA VAL A 89 -6.76 1.32 -4.56
C VAL A 89 -6.24 -0.12 -4.77
N HIS A 90 -5.09 -0.51 -4.22
CA HIS A 90 -4.51 -1.82 -4.52
C HIS A 90 -5.32 -2.99 -3.96
N SER A 91 -5.23 -4.11 -4.66
CA SER A 91 -6.11 -5.27 -4.45
C SER A 91 -5.84 -6.03 -3.15
N ASP A 92 -4.71 -5.83 -2.52
CA ASP A 92 -4.37 -6.36 -1.20
C ASP A 92 -4.85 -5.47 -0.04
N HIS A 93 -5.54 -4.38 -0.37
CA HIS A 93 -6.21 -3.44 0.55
C HIS A 93 -7.70 -3.26 0.24
N THR A 94 -8.15 -3.63 -0.97
CA THR A 94 -9.54 -3.46 -1.42
C THR A 94 -10.15 -4.76 -1.97
N GLY A 95 -9.45 -5.89 -1.85
CA GLY A 95 -9.90 -7.15 -2.47
C GLY A 95 -11.18 -7.70 -1.85
N GLY A 96 -11.40 -7.46 -0.57
CA GLY A 96 -12.59 -7.84 0.16
C GLY A 96 -13.83 -6.98 -0.14
N ASN A 97 -13.66 -5.79 -0.74
CA ASN A 97 -14.75 -4.85 -1.02
C ASN A 97 -15.94 -5.50 -1.76
N ALA A 98 -15.67 -6.42 -2.71
CA ALA A 98 -16.72 -7.08 -3.47
C ALA A 98 -17.67 -7.95 -2.61
N VAL A 99 -17.21 -8.36 -1.45
CA VAL A 99 -17.98 -9.11 -0.47
C VAL A 99 -18.53 -8.18 0.61
N LEU A 100 -17.64 -7.40 1.26
CA LEU A 100 -17.97 -6.55 2.41
C LEU A 100 -18.84 -5.35 2.03
N GLY A 101 -18.73 -4.81 0.83
CA GLY A 101 -19.57 -3.70 0.36
C GLY A 101 -21.04 -4.03 0.18
N ARG A 102 -21.44 -5.29 0.39
CA ARG A 102 -22.85 -5.70 0.46
C ARG A 102 -23.43 -5.59 1.89
N GLU A 103 -22.59 -5.44 2.89
CA GLU A 103 -22.98 -5.45 4.30
C GLU A 103 -22.46 -4.26 5.10
N ALA A 104 -21.46 -3.56 4.57
CA ALA A 104 -20.82 -2.41 5.22
C ALA A 104 -20.70 -1.22 4.27
N THR A 105 -20.58 -0.02 4.83
CA THR A 105 -20.35 1.21 4.09
C THR A 105 -18.86 1.33 3.75
N LEU A 106 -18.54 1.32 2.46
CA LEU A 106 -17.17 1.53 1.97
C LEU A 106 -16.86 3.02 1.88
N VAL A 107 -15.73 3.43 2.43
CA VAL A 107 -15.25 4.83 2.49
C VAL A 107 -13.83 4.91 1.96
N ALA A 108 -13.52 5.87 1.09
CA ALA A 108 -12.16 6.12 0.61
C ALA A 108 -12.01 7.52 -0.01
N HIS A 109 -10.80 7.87 -0.41
CA HIS A 109 -10.56 9.06 -1.24
C HIS A 109 -11.22 8.95 -2.62
N ASP A 110 -11.65 10.08 -3.21
CA ASP A 110 -12.32 10.15 -4.53
C ASP A 110 -11.55 9.38 -5.63
N ALA A 111 -10.22 9.47 -5.64
CA ALA A 111 -9.38 8.80 -6.63
C ALA A 111 -9.49 7.26 -6.56
N VAL A 112 -9.66 6.68 -5.36
CA VAL A 112 -9.87 5.23 -5.20
C VAL A 112 -11.14 4.81 -5.94
N ARG A 113 -12.27 5.47 -5.69
CA ARG A 113 -13.53 5.19 -6.39
C ARG A 113 -13.38 5.40 -7.89
N ALA A 114 -12.73 6.49 -8.31
CA ALA A 114 -12.54 6.82 -9.73
C ALA A 114 -11.73 5.73 -10.46
N ARG A 115 -10.67 5.21 -9.82
CA ARG A 115 -9.85 4.11 -10.38
C ARG A 115 -10.62 2.79 -10.41
N MET A 116 -11.33 2.44 -9.36
CA MET A 116 -12.15 1.24 -9.30
C MET A 116 -13.31 1.25 -10.33
N SER A 117 -13.72 2.42 -10.79
CA SER A 117 -14.79 2.61 -11.79
C SER A 117 -14.30 2.44 -13.23
N LYS A 118 -13.01 2.20 -13.46
CA LYS A 118 -12.41 2.06 -14.80
C LYS A 118 -11.85 0.65 -15.00
N PRO A 119 -11.75 0.16 -16.25
CA PRO A 119 -10.96 -1.01 -16.55
C PRO A 119 -9.50 -0.81 -16.12
N ARG A 120 -8.84 -1.87 -15.67
CA ARG A 120 -7.42 -1.85 -15.29
C ARG A 120 -6.66 -2.96 -15.99
N VAL A 121 -5.42 -2.72 -16.34
CA VAL A 121 -4.54 -3.77 -16.86
C VAL A 121 -3.77 -4.39 -15.70
N ARG A 122 -3.80 -5.73 -15.61
CA ARG A 122 -3.02 -6.48 -14.63
C ARG A 122 -2.38 -7.67 -15.33
N ARG A 123 -1.05 -7.76 -15.30
CA ARG A 123 -0.28 -8.84 -15.97
C ARG A 123 -0.66 -9.04 -17.45
N GLY A 124 -0.94 -7.95 -18.17
CA GLY A 124 -1.32 -7.99 -19.59
C GLY A 124 -2.80 -8.28 -19.86
N GLU A 125 -3.60 -8.57 -18.84
CA GLU A 125 -5.04 -8.76 -18.95
C GLU A 125 -5.81 -7.49 -18.59
N THR A 126 -6.82 -7.14 -19.38
CA THR A 126 -7.74 -6.05 -19.06
C THR A 126 -8.86 -6.57 -18.16
N LEU A 127 -8.82 -6.19 -16.90
CA LEU A 127 -9.87 -6.48 -15.94
C LEU A 127 -11.00 -5.45 -16.04
N PRO A 128 -12.28 -5.85 -15.93
CA PRO A 128 -13.39 -4.90 -15.93
C PRO A 128 -13.35 -3.99 -14.71
N PRO A 129 -14.13 -2.88 -14.72
CA PRO A 129 -14.35 -2.08 -13.53
C PRO A 129 -14.86 -2.94 -12.36
N ALA A 130 -14.53 -2.56 -11.13
CA ALA A 130 -15.09 -3.21 -9.96
C ALA A 130 -16.63 -3.10 -9.98
N PRO A 131 -17.38 -4.08 -9.48
CA PRO A 131 -18.83 -3.98 -9.33
C PRO A 131 -19.24 -2.75 -8.51
N GLU A 132 -20.41 -2.17 -8.74
CA GLU A 132 -20.82 -0.94 -8.07
C GLU A 132 -20.78 -1.06 -6.53
N HIS A 133 -21.25 -2.18 -5.99
CA HIS A 133 -21.24 -2.45 -4.54
C HIS A 133 -19.84 -2.65 -3.95
N ALA A 134 -18.79 -2.83 -4.78
CA ALA A 134 -17.41 -2.91 -4.34
C ALA A 134 -16.69 -1.55 -4.35
N ARG A 135 -17.35 -0.51 -4.84
CA ARG A 135 -16.75 0.84 -4.91
C ARG A 135 -17.15 1.64 -3.68
N PRO A 136 -16.23 2.44 -3.10
CA PRO A 136 -16.57 3.33 -1.98
C PRO A 136 -17.78 4.19 -2.28
N VAL A 137 -18.77 4.22 -1.37
CA VAL A 137 -20.01 5.01 -1.51
C VAL A 137 -19.92 6.35 -0.79
N LEU A 138 -19.08 6.44 0.25
CA LEU A 138 -18.67 7.70 0.86
C LEU A 138 -17.27 8.04 0.41
N THR A 139 -17.11 9.20 -0.20
CA THR A 139 -15.80 9.64 -0.68
C THR A 139 -15.47 11.05 -0.18
N PHE A 140 -14.20 11.40 -0.16
CA PHE A 140 -13.69 12.70 0.27
C PHE A 140 -12.49 13.13 -0.57
N GLN A 141 -12.14 14.43 -0.55
CA GLN A 141 -11.02 14.99 -1.29
C GLN A 141 -9.79 15.28 -0.40
N GLN A 142 -9.99 15.83 0.78
CA GLN A 142 -8.90 16.21 1.68
C GLN A 142 -8.89 15.39 2.97
N GLY A 143 -10.06 15.16 3.54
CA GLY A 143 -10.20 14.41 4.78
C GLY A 143 -11.64 14.21 5.18
N LEU A 144 -11.82 13.31 6.15
CA LEU A 144 -13.10 12.96 6.74
C LEU A 144 -12.89 12.63 8.21
N SER A 145 -13.76 13.13 9.09
CA SER A 145 -13.84 12.68 10.49
C SER A 145 -15.12 11.85 10.69
N LEU A 146 -14.95 10.69 11.30
CA LEU A 146 -16.02 9.78 11.70
C LEU A 146 -15.93 9.57 13.21
N TRP A 147 -17.03 9.79 13.94
CA TRP A 147 -17.10 9.46 15.36
C TRP A 147 -17.65 8.05 15.52
N PHE A 148 -16.84 7.15 16.07
CA PHE A 148 -17.17 5.74 16.13
C PHE A 148 -16.48 5.06 17.31
N ASN A 149 -17.20 4.21 18.04
CA ASN A 149 -16.72 3.50 19.21
C ASN A 149 -16.10 4.42 20.29
N GLY A 150 -16.66 5.62 20.45
CA GLY A 150 -16.27 6.56 21.48
C GLY A 150 -15.06 7.44 21.17
N GLU A 151 -14.54 7.40 19.92
CA GLU A 151 -13.43 8.25 19.48
C GLU A 151 -13.62 8.84 18.09
N GLU A 152 -12.84 9.85 17.76
CA GLU A 152 -12.72 10.36 16.40
C GLU A 152 -11.79 9.44 15.60
N VAL A 153 -12.27 8.95 14.45
CA VAL A 153 -11.50 8.28 13.40
C VAL A 153 -11.32 9.27 12.26
N ARG A 154 -10.09 9.74 12.06
CA ARG A 154 -9.78 10.77 11.07
C ARG A 154 -9.04 10.19 9.88
N MET A 155 -9.64 10.31 8.70
CA MET A 155 -8.97 10.04 7.43
C MET A 155 -8.38 11.32 6.87
N THR A 156 -7.14 11.28 6.40
CA THR A 156 -6.45 12.41 5.76
C THR A 156 -5.83 11.95 4.46
N HIS A 157 -6.10 12.65 3.37
CA HIS A 157 -5.49 12.38 2.07
C HIS A 157 -4.00 12.72 2.07
N LEU A 158 -3.18 11.82 1.51
CA LEU A 158 -1.74 11.97 1.31
C LEU A 158 -1.47 12.03 -0.21
N PRO A 159 -1.39 13.24 -0.80
CA PRO A 159 -1.46 13.40 -2.26
C PRO A 159 -0.23 12.83 -2.97
N SER A 160 -0.48 12.04 -4.02
CA SER A 160 0.54 11.55 -4.98
C SER A 160 1.77 10.95 -4.30
N GLY A 161 1.56 9.98 -3.40
CA GLY A 161 2.63 9.24 -2.72
C GLY A 161 2.84 7.87 -3.35
N HIS A 162 2.30 6.82 -2.72
CA HIS A 162 2.25 5.46 -3.23
C HIS A 162 1.33 5.35 -4.45
N THR A 163 0.13 5.96 -4.35
CA THR A 163 -0.83 6.21 -5.44
C THR A 163 -1.33 7.67 -5.37
N ASP A 164 -2.32 8.02 -6.17
CA ASP A 164 -2.98 9.34 -6.08
C ASP A 164 -4.17 9.36 -5.10
N GLY A 165 -4.54 8.24 -4.51
CA GLY A 165 -5.69 8.12 -3.61
C GLY A 165 -5.35 7.75 -2.18
N ASP A 166 -4.07 7.85 -1.79
CA ASP A 166 -3.60 7.41 -0.48
C ASP A 166 -4.20 8.21 0.68
N SER A 167 -4.49 7.52 1.75
CA SER A 167 -5.05 8.11 2.96
C SER A 167 -4.46 7.49 4.22
N ALA A 168 -4.13 8.33 5.20
CA ALA A 168 -3.84 7.92 6.56
C ALA A 168 -5.13 7.86 7.38
N VAL A 169 -5.22 6.93 8.33
CA VAL A 169 -6.36 6.78 9.26
C VAL A 169 -5.84 6.88 10.68
N LEU A 170 -6.20 7.94 11.39
CA LEU A 170 -5.83 8.18 12.79
C LEU A 170 -7.02 7.90 13.71
N PHE A 171 -6.86 6.96 14.63
CA PHE A 171 -7.72 6.73 15.78
C PHE A 171 -7.23 7.65 16.90
N VAL A 172 -7.93 8.78 17.08
CA VAL A 172 -7.42 9.92 17.89
C VAL A 172 -7.35 9.56 19.37
N GLY A 173 -8.38 8.94 19.92
CA GLY A 173 -8.44 8.54 21.33
C GLY A 173 -7.46 7.42 21.67
N SER A 174 -7.39 6.41 20.82
CA SER A 174 -6.48 5.26 20.97
C SER A 174 -5.03 5.58 20.59
N ASN A 175 -4.77 6.72 19.94
CA ASN A 175 -3.45 7.14 19.45
C ASN A 175 -2.78 6.11 18.54
N VAL A 176 -3.56 5.57 17.59
CA VAL A 176 -3.12 4.61 16.58
C VAL A 176 -3.26 5.21 15.19
N LEU A 177 -2.20 5.16 14.40
CA LEU A 177 -2.15 5.67 13.03
C LEU A 177 -1.94 4.53 12.04
N HIS A 178 -2.87 4.32 11.11
CA HIS A 178 -2.70 3.42 9.97
C HIS A 178 -2.28 4.24 8.75
N LEU A 179 -1.14 3.89 8.14
CA LEU A 179 -0.56 4.65 7.03
C LEU A 179 -0.79 4.02 5.66
N GLY A 180 -1.39 2.82 5.61
CA GLY A 180 -1.40 2.07 4.36
C GLY A 180 0.00 1.98 3.77
N ASP A 181 0.09 1.97 2.45
CA ASP A 181 1.36 1.82 1.73
C ASP A 181 2.18 3.12 1.63
N GLN A 182 1.86 4.12 2.44
CA GLN A 182 2.75 5.25 2.71
C GLN A 182 3.85 4.91 3.72
N PHE A 183 3.79 3.71 4.34
CA PHE A 183 4.83 3.23 5.23
C PHE A 183 4.99 1.70 5.15
N PHE A 184 6.22 1.25 4.99
CA PHE A 184 6.64 -0.15 5.01
C PHE A 184 7.73 -0.33 6.06
N THR A 185 7.53 -1.18 7.06
CA THR A 185 8.55 -1.41 8.08
C THR A 185 9.74 -2.18 7.50
N ASP A 186 10.95 -1.62 7.65
CA ASP A 186 12.25 -2.23 7.31
C ASP A 186 12.38 -2.77 5.88
N ARG A 187 11.72 -2.12 4.89
CA ARG A 187 11.83 -2.47 3.47
C ARG A 187 11.59 -1.28 2.56
N PHE A 188 12.08 -1.37 1.30
CA PHE A 188 11.74 -0.38 0.29
C PHE A 188 10.25 -0.43 -0.04
N PRO A 189 9.61 0.75 -0.20
CA PRO A 189 8.21 0.83 -0.57
C PRO A 189 7.99 0.54 -2.06
N VAL A 190 6.76 0.19 -2.38
CA VAL A 190 6.24 0.28 -3.74
C VAL A 190 5.79 1.72 -3.99
N ILE A 191 6.11 2.29 -5.15
CA ILE A 191 5.55 3.55 -5.64
C ILE A 191 4.96 3.26 -7.01
N ASP A 192 3.64 3.32 -7.12
CA ASP A 192 2.91 3.01 -8.35
C ASP A 192 2.75 4.28 -9.20
N LEU A 193 3.74 4.52 -10.07
CA LEU A 193 3.74 5.69 -10.96
C LEU A 193 2.55 5.69 -11.93
N GLU A 194 2.04 4.50 -12.32
CA GLU A 194 0.88 4.36 -13.22
C GLU A 194 -0.43 4.68 -12.48
N ALA A 195 -0.48 4.39 -11.18
CA ALA A 195 -1.57 4.80 -10.31
C ALA A 195 -1.40 6.23 -9.74
N GLY A 196 -0.61 7.07 -10.38
CA GLY A 196 -0.43 8.48 -9.99
C GLY A 196 0.44 8.69 -8.76
N GLY A 197 1.19 7.67 -8.34
CA GLY A 197 2.22 7.80 -7.32
C GLY A 197 3.37 8.70 -7.77
N SER A 198 4.14 9.20 -6.83
CA SER A 198 5.27 10.10 -7.09
C SER A 198 6.36 9.89 -6.06
N VAL A 199 7.61 9.78 -6.51
CA VAL A 199 8.76 9.63 -5.61
C VAL A 199 8.89 10.86 -4.70
N GLU A 200 8.83 12.07 -5.26
CA GLU A 200 8.89 13.31 -4.49
C GLU A 200 7.69 13.46 -3.55
N GLY A 201 6.50 13.08 -4.02
CA GLY A 201 5.27 13.09 -3.24
C GLY A 201 5.35 12.14 -2.05
N TYR A 202 5.86 10.94 -2.28
CA TYR A 202 6.04 9.93 -1.24
C TYR A 202 6.97 10.41 -0.13
N VAL A 203 8.15 10.96 -0.49
CA VAL A 203 9.09 11.54 0.48
C VAL A 203 8.44 12.66 1.26
N ARG A 204 7.79 13.61 0.58
CA ARG A 204 7.11 14.75 1.20
C ARG A 204 6.01 14.32 2.18
N ASN A 205 5.20 13.32 1.80
CA ASN A 205 4.13 12.79 2.66
C ASN A 205 4.72 12.13 3.91
N ALA A 206 5.73 11.28 3.76
CA ALA A 206 6.38 10.61 4.89
C ALA A 206 7.02 11.62 5.87
N GLU A 207 7.68 12.66 5.35
CA GLU A 207 8.23 13.77 6.17
C GLU A 207 7.11 14.57 6.88
N GLY A 208 6.02 14.88 6.18
CA GLY A 208 4.88 15.60 6.73
C GLY A 208 4.17 14.81 7.83
N VAL A 209 3.99 13.51 7.64
CA VAL A 209 3.44 12.61 8.68
C VAL A 209 4.39 12.59 9.89
N LEU A 210 5.69 12.37 9.69
CA LEU A 210 6.66 12.32 10.78
C LEU A 210 6.66 13.62 11.60
N ALA A 211 6.60 14.77 10.94
CA ALA A 211 6.58 16.09 11.60
C ALA A 211 5.32 16.32 12.43
N SER A 212 4.18 15.71 12.05
CA SER A 212 2.88 15.90 12.71
C SER A 212 2.49 14.76 13.66
N LEU A 213 3.37 13.74 13.83
CA LEU A 213 3.06 12.57 14.66
C LEU A 213 2.75 12.95 16.12
N PRO A 214 1.65 12.45 16.68
CA PRO A 214 1.41 12.55 18.12
C PRO A 214 2.49 11.84 18.92
N SER A 215 2.73 12.30 20.16
CA SER A 215 3.63 11.61 21.09
C SER A 215 3.10 10.23 21.43
N GLY A 216 3.98 9.21 21.45
CA GLY A 216 3.62 7.84 21.82
C GLY A 216 2.69 7.12 20.86
N VAL A 217 2.48 7.64 19.64
CA VAL A 217 1.62 7.01 18.63
C VAL A 217 2.13 5.61 18.24
N ARG A 218 1.20 4.66 18.10
CA ARG A 218 1.46 3.34 17.50
C ARG A 218 1.11 3.42 16.01
N ILE A 219 2.00 2.91 15.15
CA ILE A 219 1.82 3.01 13.70
C ILE A 219 1.61 1.62 13.10
N ILE A 220 0.50 1.46 12.39
CA ILE A 220 0.24 0.29 11.56
C ILE A 220 0.71 0.64 10.14
N PRO A 221 1.82 0.05 9.65
CA PRO A 221 2.27 0.23 8.26
C PRO A 221 1.35 -0.54 7.30
N GLY A 222 1.36 -0.24 6.01
CA GLY A 222 0.68 -1.08 5.03
C GLY A 222 1.22 -2.50 5.02
N HIS A 223 2.52 -2.65 5.18
CA HIS A 223 3.18 -3.96 5.26
C HIS A 223 4.31 -3.96 6.30
N GLY A 224 4.42 -5.07 7.03
CA GLY A 224 5.46 -5.29 8.03
C GLY A 224 4.93 -5.30 9.45
N ALA A 225 5.83 -5.17 10.42
CA ALA A 225 5.48 -5.21 11.83
C ALA A 225 4.87 -3.89 12.31
N LEU A 226 4.08 -3.96 13.41
CA LEU A 226 3.64 -2.79 14.14
C LEU A 226 4.84 -1.93 14.53
N ALA A 227 4.73 -0.62 14.38
CA ALA A 227 5.83 0.32 14.42
C ALA A 227 5.56 1.51 15.36
N GLY A 228 6.56 2.34 15.52
CA GLY A 228 6.51 3.61 16.25
C GLY A 228 7.23 4.73 15.51
N ARG A 229 7.43 5.86 16.20
CA ARG A 229 8.11 7.05 15.65
C ARG A 229 9.49 6.72 15.10
N GLU A 230 10.31 5.98 15.86
CA GLU A 230 11.70 5.67 15.47
C GLU A 230 11.77 4.85 14.18
N ASP A 231 10.82 3.94 13.96
CA ASP A 231 10.73 3.16 12.74
C ASP A 231 10.42 4.04 11.52
N LEU A 232 9.49 4.98 11.69
CA LEU A 232 9.18 5.94 10.64
C LEU A 232 10.33 6.92 10.40
N GLU A 233 11.08 7.34 11.44
CA GLU A 233 12.28 8.17 11.30
C GLU A 233 13.36 7.46 10.45
N ARG A 234 13.63 6.18 10.71
CA ARG A 234 14.56 5.36 9.89
C ARG A 234 14.08 5.23 8.44
N PHE A 235 12.78 5.02 8.25
CA PHE A 235 12.18 4.92 6.92
C PHE A 235 12.28 6.25 6.15
N VAL A 236 11.98 7.38 6.78
CA VAL A 236 12.12 8.72 6.18
C VAL A 236 13.58 9.02 5.84
N ALA A 237 14.53 8.68 6.72
CA ALA A 237 15.95 8.84 6.44
C ALA A 237 16.38 8.01 5.20
N MET A 238 15.96 6.75 5.12
CA MET A 238 16.20 5.89 3.96
C MET A 238 15.64 6.53 2.67
N LEU A 239 14.39 6.99 2.68
CA LEU A 239 13.76 7.62 1.52
C LEU A 239 14.56 8.86 1.05
N ARG A 240 14.88 9.75 1.97
CA ARG A 240 15.62 10.99 1.68
C ARG A 240 16.99 10.73 1.09
N GLU A 241 17.76 9.88 1.75
CA GLU A 241 19.16 9.66 1.38
C GLU A 241 19.28 8.88 0.07
N THR A 242 18.46 7.83 -0.13
CA THR A 242 18.51 7.04 -1.36
C THR A 242 17.98 7.82 -2.55
N THR A 243 16.89 8.60 -2.39
CA THR A 243 16.37 9.46 -3.47
C THR A 243 17.34 10.59 -3.81
N ALA A 244 17.95 11.23 -2.81
CA ALA A 244 18.96 12.26 -3.03
C ALA A 244 20.22 11.69 -3.74
N LEU A 245 20.65 10.48 -3.37
CA LEU A 245 21.78 9.81 -4.03
C LEU A 245 21.48 9.56 -5.51
N VAL A 246 20.32 8.96 -5.82
CA VAL A 246 19.93 8.69 -7.21
C VAL A 246 19.78 9.99 -8.00
N ARG A 247 19.20 11.04 -7.39
CA ARG A 247 19.07 12.36 -8.01
C ARG A 247 20.45 12.94 -8.39
N ARG A 248 21.43 12.91 -7.45
CA ARG A 248 22.80 13.39 -7.74
C ARG A 248 23.43 12.64 -8.90
N LYS A 249 23.34 11.31 -8.90
CA LYS A 249 23.89 10.46 -9.98
C LYS A 249 23.22 10.77 -11.33
N LYS A 250 21.89 10.88 -11.34
CA LYS A 250 21.13 11.23 -12.56
C LYS A 250 21.50 12.62 -13.11
N VAL A 251 21.64 13.62 -12.23
CA VAL A 251 22.10 14.99 -12.61
C VAL A 251 23.53 14.97 -13.14
N ALA A 252 24.41 14.12 -12.60
CA ALA A 252 25.77 13.91 -13.09
C ALA A 252 25.84 13.15 -14.43
N GLY A 253 24.68 12.73 -14.99
CA GLY A 253 24.58 12.08 -16.30
C GLY A 253 24.76 10.56 -16.28
N LEU A 254 24.81 9.91 -15.10
CA LEU A 254 24.88 8.46 -15.04
C LEU A 254 23.60 7.84 -15.58
N THR A 255 23.74 6.77 -16.36
CA THR A 255 22.61 5.96 -16.83
C THR A 255 22.02 5.13 -15.69
N LEU A 256 20.79 4.63 -15.87
CA LEU A 256 20.16 3.73 -14.89
C LEU A 256 21.05 2.51 -14.59
N ASP A 257 21.65 1.90 -15.61
CA ASP A 257 22.52 0.73 -15.44
C ASP A 257 23.76 1.04 -14.60
N GLN A 258 24.36 2.22 -14.82
CA GLN A 258 25.49 2.69 -14.00
C GLN A 258 25.07 2.94 -12.55
N VAL A 259 23.87 3.54 -12.32
CA VAL A 259 23.33 3.75 -10.98
C VAL A 259 23.08 2.41 -10.27
N LYS A 260 22.52 1.42 -10.99
CA LYS A 260 22.28 0.07 -10.45
C LYS A 260 23.61 -0.64 -10.13
N ALA A 261 24.62 -0.52 -11.00
CA ALA A 261 25.93 -1.13 -10.79
C ALA A 261 26.68 -0.57 -9.57
N GLU A 262 26.55 0.72 -9.30
CA GLU A 262 27.13 1.35 -8.11
C GLU A 262 26.35 1.03 -6.83
N GLY A 263 25.05 0.75 -6.94
CA GLY A 263 24.17 0.36 -5.83
C GLY A 263 23.91 1.46 -4.79
N LEU A 264 23.51 1.03 -3.61
CA LEU A 264 23.25 1.85 -2.43
C LEU A 264 24.29 1.59 -1.33
N PRO A 265 24.49 2.54 -0.38
CA PRO A 265 25.28 2.33 0.81
C PRO A 265 24.84 1.09 1.60
N GLU A 266 25.79 0.38 2.22
CA GLU A 266 25.59 -0.89 2.94
C GLU A 266 24.46 -0.78 4.00
N GLN A 267 24.34 0.36 4.67
CA GLN A 267 23.29 0.63 5.67
C GLN A 267 21.86 0.48 5.15
N TYR A 268 21.63 0.50 3.82
CA TYR A 268 20.31 0.32 3.19
C TYR A 268 20.11 -1.06 2.57
N ARG A 269 21.07 -1.98 2.72
CA ARG A 269 21.01 -3.31 2.12
C ARG A 269 19.81 -4.11 2.59
N SER A 270 19.53 -4.10 3.89
CA SER A 270 18.43 -4.84 4.50
C SER A 270 17.06 -4.42 3.97
N PHE A 271 16.89 -3.16 3.58
CA PHE A 271 15.62 -2.70 2.98
C PHE A 271 15.31 -3.40 1.65
N GLY A 272 16.32 -3.89 0.94
CA GLY A 272 16.18 -4.64 -0.32
C GLY A 272 15.86 -6.13 -0.13
N GLU A 273 15.76 -6.63 1.08
CA GLU A 273 15.36 -8.02 1.35
C GLU A 273 13.86 -8.24 1.20
N GLY A 274 13.07 -7.15 1.22
CA GLY A 274 11.62 -7.18 1.01
C GLY A 274 11.19 -7.52 -0.42
N HIS A 275 9.94 -7.23 -0.74
CA HIS A 275 9.36 -7.43 -2.07
C HIS A 275 10.05 -6.58 -3.13
N VAL A 276 10.35 -5.32 -2.82
CA VAL A 276 11.09 -4.40 -3.69
C VAL A 276 12.58 -4.59 -3.45
N LYS A 277 13.28 -5.16 -4.42
CA LYS A 277 14.74 -5.34 -4.37
C LYS A 277 15.45 -4.02 -4.65
N THR A 278 16.71 -3.90 -4.20
CA THR A 278 17.52 -2.68 -4.37
C THR A 278 17.55 -2.17 -5.81
N GLU A 279 17.74 -3.07 -6.79
CA GLU A 279 17.76 -2.68 -8.20
C GLU A 279 16.42 -2.10 -8.66
N LYS A 280 15.30 -2.69 -8.20
CA LYS A 280 13.95 -2.19 -8.52
C LYS A 280 13.68 -0.85 -7.84
N TRP A 281 14.13 -0.66 -6.60
CA TRP A 281 14.05 0.63 -5.92
C TRP A 281 14.80 1.72 -6.66
N LEU A 282 16.07 1.44 -7.06
CA LEU A 282 16.87 2.37 -7.85
C LEU A 282 16.21 2.74 -9.18
N GLU A 283 15.58 1.76 -9.86
CA GLU A 283 14.84 1.96 -11.10
C GLU A 283 13.62 2.88 -10.91
N VAL A 284 12.80 2.59 -9.89
CA VAL A 284 11.60 3.39 -9.58
C VAL A 284 12.00 4.83 -9.25
N VAL A 285 13.02 5.00 -8.41
CA VAL A 285 13.51 6.34 -8.03
C VAL A 285 14.09 7.06 -9.25
N TYR A 286 14.96 6.39 -10.03
CA TYR A 286 15.56 6.99 -11.21
C TYR A 286 14.52 7.41 -12.26
N THR A 287 13.51 6.58 -12.49
CA THR A 287 12.44 6.84 -13.47
C THR A 287 11.47 7.90 -12.95
N GLY A 288 11.08 7.82 -11.69
CA GLY A 288 10.09 8.69 -11.06
C GLY A 288 10.61 10.11 -10.75
N LEU A 289 11.94 10.28 -10.62
CA LEU A 289 12.51 11.61 -10.45
C LEU A 289 12.46 12.39 -11.76
N GLY A 290 11.73 13.50 -11.80
CA GLY A 290 11.75 14.44 -12.91
C GLY A 290 13.19 14.94 -13.18
N LEU A 291 13.52 15.23 -14.45
CA LEU A 291 14.75 15.95 -14.79
C LEU A 291 14.61 17.38 -14.24
N VAL A 292 15.43 17.71 -13.23
CA VAL A 292 15.61 19.11 -12.84
C VAL A 292 16.30 19.82 -14.02
N GLY A 293 15.51 20.52 -14.87
CA GLY A 293 16.12 21.31 -15.95
C GLY A 293 15.39 21.40 -17.28
N GLN A 294 14.23 20.78 -17.47
CA GLN A 294 13.36 21.13 -18.62
C GLN A 294 12.27 22.13 -18.18
N GLY A 295 12.68 23.22 -17.59
CA GLY A 295 11.89 24.43 -17.58
C GLY A 295 11.64 24.83 -19.06
N LYS A 296 10.38 24.86 -19.48
CA LYS A 296 10.01 25.53 -20.73
C LYS A 296 10.67 26.92 -20.70
N ARG A 297 11.66 27.15 -21.53
CA ARG A 297 12.07 28.53 -21.83
C ARG A 297 10.87 29.21 -22.51
N PRO A 298 10.61 30.44 -22.12
CA PRO A 298 9.47 31.22 -22.62
C PRO A 298 9.46 31.38 -24.13
#